data_113ca7eb113ff7250797bf9d313936c0
#
_entry.id   113ca7eb113ff7250797bf9d313936c0
#
_cell.length_a   1.000
_cell.length_b   1.000
_cell.length_c   1.000
_cell.angle_alpha   90.00
_cell.angle_beta   90.00
_cell.angle_gamma   90.00
#
_symmetry.space_group_name_H-M   'P 1'
#
loop_
_entity.id
_entity.type
_entity.pdbx_description
1 polymer ?
#
loop_
_entity_poly.entity_id
_entity_poly.type
_entity_poly.pdbx_seq_one_letter_code
_entity_poly.pdbx_strand_id
1 'polypeptide(L)'
;MADDSPKSDLRFLLLGSGDRRKQLLEEADQLRPVIEEFGEIVFEDLTHQEEIRVEADFAIVVGGDGSILRSAKQMGEQQVPVLGVNFGKLGFLADIHPTDVRQALDAVASNRFRIVDHLMIRCQVFDGDQMVCNELGLNEVAILGGPPYSIHFIDLYVDSEMATTYSCDGLIISTPVGSTAHNLSAGGPILRKNLQAFVISPISPHTLTVRPVVDTADRELEIIVQNPNEFTSVVLDGQPLCSLTPQHRVKIRKSDSQFRMVEVKGQTYYRTLRKKLGWGGEILKNDD
;
A
#
# COMPACT_ATOMS: atom_id res chain seq x y z
N MET A 1 2.35 41.72 14.88
CA MET A 1 2.05 41.94 13.48
C MET A 1 1.71 40.55 12.95
N ALA A 2 0.45 40.31 12.65
CA ALA A 2 0.03 39.07 12.00
C ALA A 2 0.68 39.05 10.60
N ASP A 3 1.38 37.99 10.28
CA ASP A 3 1.94 37.74 8.96
C ASP A 3 0.74 37.48 8.03
N ASP A 4 0.40 38.49 7.23
CA ASP A 4 -0.69 38.47 6.27
C ASP A 4 -0.19 37.90 4.92
N SER A 5 0.57 36.80 5.00
CA SER A 5 0.92 36.02 3.82
C SER A 5 -0.36 35.45 3.23
N PRO A 6 -0.63 35.58 1.92
CA PRO A 6 -1.83 35.03 1.32
C PRO A 6 -1.87 33.51 1.61
N LYS A 7 -2.97 33.05 2.23
CA LYS A 7 -3.26 31.61 2.33
C LYS A 7 -3.12 31.04 0.92
N SER A 8 -2.35 29.97 0.77
CA SER A 8 -2.35 29.26 -0.49
C SER A 8 -3.75 28.68 -0.71
N ASP A 9 -4.28 28.74 -1.94
CA ASP A 9 -5.59 28.19 -2.29
C ASP A 9 -5.59 26.65 -2.35
N LEU A 10 -4.71 25.99 -1.57
CA LEU A 10 -4.57 24.54 -1.56
C LEU A 10 -5.78 23.88 -0.89
N ARG A 11 -6.23 22.78 -1.47
CA ARG A 11 -7.35 21.98 -1.00
C ARG A 11 -6.86 20.63 -0.50
N PHE A 12 -7.15 20.30 0.74
CA PHE A 12 -6.65 19.09 1.40
C PHE A 12 -7.78 18.10 1.71
N LEU A 13 -7.50 16.82 1.49
CA LEU A 13 -8.21 15.72 2.16
C LEU A 13 -7.49 15.45 3.49
N LEU A 14 -8.21 15.32 4.58
CA LEU A 14 -7.69 14.81 5.84
C LEU A 14 -8.25 13.41 6.07
N LEU A 15 -7.39 12.42 5.90
CA LEU A 15 -7.76 11.02 5.94
C LEU A 15 -7.04 10.31 7.09
N GLY A 16 -7.65 9.25 7.60
CA GLY A 16 -7.02 8.44 8.62
C GLY A 16 -7.84 7.21 8.93
N SER A 17 -7.20 6.22 9.51
CA SER A 17 -7.87 4.97 9.86
C SER A 17 -7.08 4.24 10.93
N GLY A 18 -7.76 3.68 11.93
CA GLY A 18 -7.10 2.87 12.95
C GLY A 18 -8.08 2.36 14.00
N ASP A 19 -7.67 1.29 14.69
CA ASP A 19 -8.44 0.68 15.78
C ASP A 19 -8.55 1.60 17.01
N ARG A 20 -7.69 2.63 17.09
CA ARG A 20 -7.65 3.60 18.19
C ARG A 20 -8.31 4.91 17.80
N ARG A 21 -9.61 4.86 17.48
CA ARG A 21 -10.37 6.02 16.99
C ARG A 21 -10.19 7.29 17.84
N LYS A 22 -10.20 7.18 19.17
CA LYS A 22 -10.03 8.33 20.06
C LYS A 22 -8.66 8.98 19.89
N GLN A 23 -7.61 8.19 19.85
CA GLN A 23 -6.24 8.69 19.64
C GLN A 23 -6.10 9.34 18.26
N LEU A 24 -6.66 8.74 17.23
CA LEU A 24 -6.62 9.28 15.86
C LEU A 24 -7.31 10.65 15.75
N LEU A 25 -8.44 10.82 16.45
CA LEU A 25 -9.12 12.12 16.53
C LEU A 25 -8.26 13.16 17.22
N GLU A 26 -7.63 12.82 18.36
CA GLU A 26 -6.72 13.72 19.08
C GLU A 26 -5.50 14.10 18.23
N GLU A 27 -4.97 13.16 17.44
CA GLU A 27 -3.88 13.38 16.49
C GLU A 27 -4.30 14.31 15.34
N ALA A 28 -5.49 14.12 14.77
CA ALA A 28 -6.04 14.97 13.72
C ALA A 28 -6.34 16.40 14.26
N ASP A 29 -6.89 16.52 15.48
CA ASP A 29 -7.15 17.80 16.15
C ASP A 29 -5.89 18.65 16.28
N GLN A 30 -4.72 18.04 16.49
CA GLN A 30 -3.44 18.73 16.55
C GLN A 30 -2.98 19.23 15.17
N LEU A 31 -3.36 18.55 14.10
CA LEU A 31 -2.91 18.88 12.75
C LEU A 31 -3.80 19.90 12.04
N ARG A 32 -5.13 19.91 12.31
CA ARG A 32 -6.07 20.81 11.62
C ARG A 32 -5.63 22.28 11.63
N PRO A 33 -5.29 22.88 12.80
CA PRO A 33 -4.87 24.29 12.81
C PRO A 33 -3.63 24.55 11.96
N VAL A 34 -2.72 23.57 11.89
CA VAL A 34 -1.49 23.69 11.09
C VAL A 34 -1.82 23.59 9.59
N ILE A 35 -2.73 22.67 9.20
CA ILE A 35 -3.14 22.51 7.80
C ILE A 35 -3.88 23.75 7.30
N GLU A 36 -4.79 24.28 8.12
CA GLU A 36 -5.62 25.45 7.79
C GLU A 36 -4.82 26.76 7.62
N GLU A 37 -3.57 26.81 8.07
CA GLU A 37 -2.66 27.91 7.75
C GLU A 37 -2.21 27.88 6.27
N PHE A 38 -2.22 26.71 5.63
CA PHE A 38 -1.71 26.51 4.26
C PHE A 38 -2.84 26.33 3.23
N GLY A 39 -4.08 26.09 3.64
CA GLY A 39 -5.19 25.89 2.72
C GLY A 39 -6.48 25.47 3.42
N GLU A 40 -7.41 24.88 2.69
CA GLU A 40 -8.70 24.43 3.18
C GLU A 40 -8.76 22.89 3.27
N ILE A 41 -9.31 22.36 4.37
CA ILE A 41 -9.68 20.95 4.47
C ILE A 41 -11.07 20.80 3.84
N VAL A 42 -11.12 20.31 2.59
CA VAL A 42 -12.37 20.18 1.82
C VAL A 42 -13.11 18.87 2.09
N PHE A 43 -12.44 17.91 2.71
CA PHE A 43 -13.02 16.62 3.09
C PHE A 43 -12.22 16.01 4.24
N GLU A 44 -12.92 15.44 5.20
CA GLU A 44 -12.31 14.72 6.32
C GLU A 44 -13.04 13.41 6.57
N ASP A 45 -12.27 12.29 6.56
CA ASP A 45 -12.76 10.99 6.99
C ASP A 45 -11.65 10.23 7.74
N LEU A 46 -11.85 10.10 9.06
CA LEU A 46 -10.96 9.34 9.95
C LEU A 46 -11.50 7.94 10.26
N THR A 47 -12.59 7.54 9.58
CA THR A 47 -13.24 6.24 9.76
C THR A 47 -13.09 5.33 8.54
N HIS A 48 -12.72 5.91 7.42
CA HIS A 48 -12.59 5.22 6.14
C HIS A 48 -13.92 4.60 5.65
N GLN A 49 -15.03 5.32 5.85
CA GLN A 49 -16.37 4.87 5.51
C GLN A 49 -17.05 5.74 4.45
N GLU A 50 -16.55 6.94 4.23
CA GLU A 50 -17.18 7.91 3.33
C GLU A 50 -16.55 7.89 1.94
N GLU A 51 -17.35 8.07 0.92
CA GLU A 51 -16.89 8.21 -0.46
C GLU A 51 -16.37 9.63 -0.70
N ILE A 52 -15.17 9.76 -1.25
CA ILE A 52 -14.58 11.04 -1.62
C ILE A 52 -15.24 11.53 -2.90
N ARG A 53 -16.00 12.63 -2.81
CA ARG A 53 -16.72 13.24 -3.95
C ARG A 53 -16.29 14.68 -4.23
N VAL A 54 -15.15 15.08 -3.70
CA VAL A 54 -14.59 16.42 -3.85
C VAL A 54 -13.24 16.35 -4.52
N GLU A 55 -12.90 17.40 -5.25
CA GLU A 55 -11.55 17.56 -5.77
C GLU A 55 -10.65 18.14 -4.69
N ALA A 56 -9.41 17.68 -4.63
CA ALA A 56 -8.38 18.18 -3.75
C ALA A 56 -7.00 18.14 -4.43
N ASP A 57 -6.08 18.95 -3.93
CA ASP A 57 -4.71 19.00 -4.46
C ASP A 57 -3.82 17.98 -3.78
N PHE A 58 -4.05 17.74 -2.48
CA PHE A 58 -3.26 16.82 -1.65
C PHE A 58 -4.14 16.09 -0.63
N ALA A 59 -3.66 14.93 -0.20
CA ALA A 59 -4.22 14.22 0.97
C ALA A 59 -3.19 14.20 2.10
N ILE A 60 -3.63 14.51 3.30
CA ILE A 60 -2.87 14.33 4.54
C ILE A 60 -3.44 13.11 5.22
N VAL A 61 -2.63 12.07 5.35
CA VAL A 61 -3.06 10.81 5.94
C VAL A 61 -2.44 10.67 7.32
N VAL A 62 -3.30 10.60 8.34
CA VAL A 62 -2.91 10.45 9.75
C VAL A 62 -2.89 8.97 10.12
N GLY A 63 -1.75 8.51 10.62
CA GLY A 63 -1.55 7.13 11.08
C GLY A 63 -0.38 6.44 10.43
N GLY A 64 -0.31 5.10 10.57
CA GLY A 64 0.78 4.29 10.01
C GLY A 64 0.54 3.84 8.56
N ASP A 65 1.38 2.92 8.10
CA ASP A 65 1.30 2.37 6.74
C ASP A 65 -0.09 1.80 6.41
N GLY A 66 -0.77 1.16 7.37
CA GLY A 66 -2.14 0.66 7.20
C GLY A 66 -3.18 1.76 6.90
N SER A 67 -3.00 2.98 7.45
CA SER A 67 -3.86 4.13 7.11
C SER A 67 -3.61 4.58 5.67
N ILE A 68 -2.35 4.57 5.23
CA ILE A 68 -1.98 4.88 3.85
C ILE A 68 -2.63 3.90 2.87
N LEU A 69 -2.58 2.58 3.15
CA LEU A 69 -3.21 1.57 2.29
C LEU A 69 -4.73 1.78 2.16
N ARG A 70 -5.41 2.05 3.27
CA ARG A 70 -6.85 2.31 3.27
C ARG A 70 -7.20 3.61 2.54
N SER A 71 -6.42 4.67 2.73
CA SER A 71 -6.61 5.93 2.01
C SER A 71 -6.37 5.78 0.50
N ALA A 72 -5.36 5.01 0.09
CA ALA A 72 -5.14 4.69 -1.32
C ALA A 72 -6.35 3.98 -1.94
N LYS A 73 -6.94 3.01 -1.21
CA LYS A 73 -8.16 2.31 -1.64
C LYS A 73 -9.37 3.27 -1.69
N GLN A 74 -9.54 4.14 -0.70
CA GLN A 74 -10.65 5.10 -0.61
C GLN A 74 -10.60 6.15 -1.74
N MET A 75 -9.40 6.61 -2.11
CA MET A 75 -9.22 7.52 -3.25
C MET A 75 -9.51 6.83 -4.60
N GLY A 76 -9.46 5.51 -4.67
CA GLY A 76 -9.78 4.74 -5.87
C GLY A 76 -8.93 5.14 -7.08
N GLU A 77 -9.57 5.46 -8.19
CA GLU A 77 -8.87 5.89 -9.42
C GLU A 77 -8.37 7.35 -9.34
N GLN A 78 -8.95 8.16 -8.47
CA GLN A 78 -8.65 9.60 -8.35
C GLN A 78 -7.58 9.84 -7.27
N GLN A 79 -6.38 9.30 -7.50
CA GLN A 79 -5.27 9.46 -6.58
C GLN A 79 -4.74 10.89 -6.56
N VAL A 80 -4.73 11.53 -5.39
CA VAL A 80 -4.03 12.79 -5.18
C VAL A 80 -2.70 12.56 -4.43
N PRO A 81 -1.71 13.48 -4.54
CA PRO A 81 -0.46 13.36 -3.79
C PRO A 81 -0.67 13.30 -2.27
N VAL A 82 -0.02 12.36 -1.61
CA VAL A 82 -0.20 12.05 -0.19
C VAL A 82 0.98 12.49 0.65
N LEU A 83 0.70 13.14 1.79
CA LEU A 83 1.62 13.35 2.91
C LEU A 83 1.21 12.39 4.04
N GLY A 84 2.05 11.42 4.35
CA GLY A 84 1.79 10.44 5.43
C GLY A 84 2.36 10.89 6.76
N VAL A 85 1.51 11.24 7.73
CA VAL A 85 1.87 11.72 9.06
C VAL A 85 1.72 10.61 10.09
N ASN A 86 2.80 10.26 10.77
CA ASN A 86 2.82 9.15 11.72
C ASN A 86 3.19 9.63 13.12
N PHE A 87 2.26 9.51 14.06
CA PHE A 87 2.46 9.82 15.48
C PHE A 87 3.15 8.69 16.27
N GLY A 88 3.31 7.53 15.65
CA GLY A 88 3.92 6.36 16.26
C GLY A 88 5.30 6.04 15.71
N LYS A 89 5.56 4.73 15.54
CA LYS A 89 6.82 4.26 14.97
C LYS A 89 6.86 4.54 13.47
N LEU A 90 7.95 5.12 12.99
CA LEU A 90 8.21 5.40 11.58
C LEU A 90 7.75 4.24 10.67
N GLY A 91 6.91 4.55 9.67
CA GLY A 91 6.45 3.61 8.64
C GLY A 91 7.44 3.46 7.48
N PHE A 92 7.11 2.61 6.54
CA PHE A 92 7.75 2.60 5.23
C PHE A 92 7.11 3.63 4.29
N LEU A 93 5.84 3.98 4.52
CA LEU A 93 5.07 4.95 3.74
C LEU A 93 4.80 6.22 4.54
N ALA A 94 4.24 6.09 5.75
CA ALA A 94 4.00 7.23 6.63
C ALA A 94 5.29 7.57 7.38
N ASP A 95 6.00 8.58 6.92
CA ASP A 95 7.36 8.92 7.35
C ASP A 95 7.53 10.38 7.81
N ILE A 96 6.47 11.21 7.79
CA ILE A 96 6.48 12.56 8.33
C ILE A 96 6.12 12.50 9.81
N HIS A 97 7.03 12.99 10.67
CA HIS A 97 6.71 13.15 12.09
C HIS A 97 5.79 14.37 12.30
N PRO A 98 4.86 14.38 13.29
CA PRO A 98 3.94 15.50 13.52
C PRO A 98 4.63 16.85 13.67
N THR A 99 5.83 16.89 14.28
CA THR A 99 6.64 18.12 14.43
C THR A 99 7.12 18.69 13.11
N ASP A 100 7.18 17.87 12.06
CA ASP A 100 7.74 18.23 10.76
C ASP A 100 6.65 18.59 9.75
N VAL A 101 5.36 18.44 10.12
CA VAL A 101 4.21 18.68 9.23
C VAL A 101 4.21 20.11 8.69
N ARG A 102 4.43 21.12 9.56
CA ARG A 102 4.51 22.52 9.16
C ARG A 102 5.59 22.75 8.10
N GLN A 103 6.77 22.16 8.30
CA GLN A 103 7.86 22.25 7.33
C GLN A 103 7.54 21.56 6.01
N ALA A 104 6.83 20.42 6.07
CA ALA A 104 6.38 19.69 4.89
C ALA A 104 5.35 20.49 4.10
N LEU A 105 4.36 21.11 4.77
CA LEU A 105 3.36 21.95 4.15
C LEU A 105 3.96 23.25 3.57
N ASP A 106 4.94 23.87 4.26
CA ASP A 106 5.70 25.00 3.71
C ASP A 106 6.44 24.62 2.44
N ALA A 107 7.03 23.43 2.41
CA ALA A 107 7.70 22.92 1.20
C ALA A 107 6.69 22.70 0.05
N VAL A 108 5.48 22.20 0.35
CA VAL A 108 4.40 22.04 -0.62
C VAL A 108 3.93 23.40 -1.14
N ALA A 109 3.59 24.34 -0.27
CA ALA A 109 3.14 25.69 -0.64
C ALA A 109 4.20 26.46 -1.45
N SER A 110 5.49 26.20 -1.19
CA SER A 110 6.62 26.81 -1.90
C SER A 110 7.08 26.00 -3.12
N ASN A 111 6.36 24.95 -3.52
CA ASN A 111 6.71 24.03 -4.62
C ASN A 111 8.14 23.44 -4.50
N ARG A 112 8.57 23.12 -3.25
CA ARG A 112 9.90 22.57 -2.92
C ARG A 112 9.83 21.09 -2.51
N PHE A 113 9.03 20.31 -3.22
CA PHE A 113 8.83 18.88 -3.02
C PHE A 113 8.99 18.13 -4.35
N ARG A 114 8.96 16.82 -4.28
CA ARG A 114 8.78 15.97 -5.44
C ARG A 114 7.67 14.96 -5.20
N ILE A 115 7.00 14.55 -6.27
CA ILE A 115 6.06 13.43 -6.23
C ILE A 115 6.79 12.18 -6.68
N VAL A 116 6.60 11.11 -5.93
CA VAL A 116 7.07 9.76 -6.30
C VAL A 116 5.85 8.90 -6.55
N ASP A 117 5.73 8.47 -7.81
CA ASP A 117 4.64 7.61 -8.24
C ASP A 117 4.98 6.14 -7.92
N HIS A 118 4.06 5.47 -7.26
CA HIS A 118 4.16 4.06 -6.89
C HIS A 118 3.17 3.24 -7.69
N LEU A 119 3.63 2.08 -8.15
CA LEU A 119 2.81 1.07 -8.81
C LEU A 119 1.64 0.67 -7.91
N MET A 120 0.43 0.68 -8.44
CA MET A 120 -0.74 0.05 -7.84
C MET A 120 -1.10 -1.23 -8.59
N ILE A 121 -1.64 -2.19 -7.86
CA ILE A 121 -2.07 -3.49 -8.36
C ILE A 121 -3.59 -3.52 -8.49
N ARG A 122 -4.07 -4.02 -9.61
CA ARG A 122 -5.49 -4.31 -9.81
C ARG A 122 -5.73 -5.80 -9.67
N CYS A 123 -6.64 -6.15 -8.78
CA CYS A 123 -7.09 -7.51 -8.56
C CYS A 123 -8.52 -7.66 -9.03
N GLN A 124 -8.74 -8.59 -9.96
CA GLN A 124 -10.07 -8.94 -10.47
C GLN A 124 -10.32 -10.43 -10.24
N VAL A 125 -11.50 -10.76 -9.75
CA VAL A 125 -11.91 -12.17 -9.58
C VAL A 125 -13.09 -12.43 -10.49
N PHE A 126 -13.02 -13.53 -11.22
CA PHE A 126 -14.05 -13.98 -12.14
C PHE A 126 -14.61 -15.33 -11.71
N ASP A 127 -15.92 -15.50 -11.78
CA ASP A 127 -16.62 -16.79 -11.73
C ASP A 127 -17.17 -17.09 -13.13
N GLY A 128 -16.50 -17.98 -13.86
CA GLY A 128 -16.66 -18.10 -15.30
C GLY A 128 -16.36 -16.78 -16.01
N ASP A 129 -17.35 -16.23 -16.73
CA ASP A 129 -17.22 -14.95 -17.43
C ASP A 129 -17.69 -13.74 -16.58
N GLN A 130 -18.27 -14.00 -15.42
CA GLN A 130 -18.77 -12.93 -14.55
C GLN A 130 -17.66 -12.41 -13.63
N MET A 131 -17.37 -11.10 -13.70
CA MET A 131 -16.50 -10.44 -12.74
C MET A 131 -17.23 -10.23 -11.42
N VAL A 132 -16.74 -10.87 -10.35
CA VAL A 132 -17.33 -10.81 -9.00
C VAL A 132 -16.60 -9.87 -8.05
N CYS A 133 -15.36 -9.51 -8.39
CA CYS A 133 -14.57 -8.54 -7.63
C CYS A 133 -13.62 -7.76 -8.56
N ASN A 134 -13.43 -6.45 -8.27
CA ASN A 134 -12.50 -5.59 -8.99
C ASN A 134 -12.00 -4.49 -8.05
N GLU A 135 -10.81 -4.66 -7.50
CA GLU A 135 -10.27 -3.81 -6.44
C GLU A 135 -8.86 -3.33 -6.76
N LEU A 136 -8.51 -2.18 -6.18
CA LEU A 136 -7.16 -1.61 -6.20
C LEU A 136 -6.42 -1.88 -4.90
N GLY A 137 -5.14 -2.22 -5.01
CA GLY A 137 -4.23 -2.39 -3.88
C GLY A 137 -2.90 -1.70 -4.11
N LEU A 138 -2.16 -1.54 -3.02
CA LEU A 138 -0.85 -0.89 -3.04
C LEU A 138 0.29 -1.85 -2.68
N ASN A 139 0.07 -2.81 -1.76
CA ASN A 139 1.09 -3.77 -1.36
C ASN A 139 1.06 -5.06 -2.17
N GLU A 140 0.04 -5.89 -1.96
CA GLU A 140 0.01 -7.22 -2.56
C GLU A 140 -1.39 -7.83 -2.67
N VAL A 141 -1.52 -8.75 -3.61
CA VAL A 141 -2.59 -9.76 -3.65
C VAL A 141 -2.01 -11.06 -3.12
N ALA A 142 -2.66 -11.68 -2.14
CA ALA A 142 -2.28 -12.97 -1.61
C ALA A 142 -3.43 -13.99 -1.76
N ILE A 143 -3.09 -15.20 -2.19
CA ILE A 143 -3.95 -16.37 -2.07
C ILE A 143 -3.57 -17.07 -0.79
N LEU A 144 -4.50 -17.16 0.16
CA LEU A 144 -4.25 -17.75 1.47
C LEU A 144 -5.24 -18.87 1.74
N GLY A 145 -4.73 -19.97 2.28
CA GLY A 145 -5.56 -21.06 2.79
C GLY A 145 -5.97 -20.84 4.24
N GLY A 146 -7.07 -21.50 4.65
CA GLY A 146 -7.49 -21.58 6.04
C GLY A 146 -7.71 -23.04 6.48
N PRO A 147 -8.29 -23.27 7.67
CA PRO A 147 -8.55 -24.63 8.16
C PRO A 147 -9.46 -25.45 7.22
N PRO A 148 -9.26 -26.77 7.05
CA PRO A 148 -8.05 -27.49 7.44
C PRO A 148 -6.86 -27.03 6.60
N TYR A 149 -5.74 -26.73 7.23
CA TYR A 149 -4.52 -26.25 6.57
C TYR A 149 -3.93 -27.35 5.69
N SER A 150 -4.36 -27.37 4.43
CA SER A 150 -3.91 -28.32 3.40
C SER A 150 -3.03 -27.62 2.39
N ILE A 151 -2.18 -28.38 1.74
CA ILE A 151 -1.37 -27.91 0.63
C ILE A 151 -2.28 -27.48 -0.53
N HIS A 152 -2.02 -26.31 -1.07
CA HIS A 152 -2.70 -25.83 -2.27
C HIS A 152 -1.84 -26.10 -3.52
N PHE A 153 -2.51 -26.48 -4.61
CA PHE A 153 -1.95 -26.48 -5.95
C PHE A 153 -2.47 -25.23 -6.65
N ILE A 154 -1.57 -24.29 -6.90
CA ILE A 154 -1.89 -22.96 -7.44
C ILE A 154 -1.25 -22.84 -8.81
N ASP A 155 -2.07 -22.83 -9.85
CA ASP A 155 -1.61 -22.61 -11.22
C ASP A 155 -1.42 -21.10 -11.45
N LEU A 156 -0.26 -20.76 -11.98
CA LEU A 156 0.08 -19.40 -12.41
C LEU A 156 0.22 -19.37 -13.93
N TYR A 157 -0.53 -18.45 -14.54
CA TYR A 157 -0.41 -18.08 -15.93
C TYR A 157 0.15 -16.67 -16.04
N VAL A 158 0.99 -16.44 -17.05
CA VAL A 158 1.56 -15.14 -17.41
C VAL A 158 1.20 -14.87 -18.87
N ASP A 159 0.46 -13.78 -19.15
CA ASP A 159 -0.02 -13.46 -20.50
C ASP A 159 -0.73 -14.66 -21.18
N SER A 160 -1.56 -15.37 -20.42
CA SER A 160 -2.28 -16.59 -20.84
C SER A 160 -1.41 -17.84 -21.08
N GLU A 161 -0.10 -17.77 -20.88
CA GLU A 161 0.80 -18.93 -20.90
C GLU A 161 0.94 -19.54 -19.51
N MET A 162 0.78 -20.85 -19.38
CA MET A 162 0.99 -21.54 -18.13
C MET A 162 2.46 -21.49 -17.73
N ALA A 163 2.79 -20.73 -16.69
CA ALA A 163 4.15 -20.59 -16.20
C ALA A 163 4.54 -21.76 -15.27
N THR A 164 3.71 -22.10 -14.30
CA THR A 164 3.99 -23.18 -13.33
C THR A 164 2.76 -23.50 -12.47
N THR A 165 2.83 -24.64 -11.75
CA THR A 165 1.94 -24.95 -10.62
C THR A 165 2.78 -24.92 -9.34
N TYR A 166 2.41 -24.07 -8.41
CA TYR A 166 2.99 -24.03 -7.07
C TYR A 166 2.29 -25.04 -6.16
N SER A 167 3.07 -25.83 -5.42
CA SER A 167 2.60 -26.62 -4.27
C SER A 167 3.06 -25.88 -3.00
N CYS A 168 2.14 -25.19 -2.31
CA CYS A 168 2.48 -24.26 -1.23
C CYS A 168 1.28 -23.97 -0.32
N ASP A 169 1.51 -23.25 0.78
CA ASP A 169 0.46 -22.82 1.71
C ASP A 169 -0.27 -21.56 1.21
N GLY A 170 0.30 -20.86 0.23
CA GLY A 170 -0.27 -19.67 -0.39
C GLY A 170 0.67 -19.04 -1.42
N LEU A 171 0.18 -18.03 -2.13
CA LEU A 171 0.94 -17.32 -3.15
C LEU A 171 0.71 -15.82 -3.02
N ILE A 172 1.80 -15.04 -3.05
CA ILE A 172 1.77 -13.58 -2.97
C ILE A 172 2.23 -13.01 -4.31
N ILE A 173 1.46 -12.05 -4.83
CA ILE A 173 1.88 -11.17 -5.92
C ILE A 173 2.03 -9.77 -5.33
N SER A 174 3.26 -9.32 -5.20
CA SER A 174 3.59 -8.08 -4.49
C SER A 174 4.07 -6.99 -5.44
N THR A 175 3.67 -5.74 -5.15
CA THR A 175 4.25 -4.55 -5.76
C THR A 175 5.62 -4.25 -5.14
N PRO A 176 6.40 -3.30 -5.67
CA PRO A 176 7.62 -2.83 -5.02
C PRO A 176 7.38 -2.22 -3.63
N VAL A 177 6.23 -1.56 -3.41
CA VAL A 177 5.85 -1.05 -2.09
C VAL A 177 5.61 -2.20 -1.12
N GLY A 178 4.84 -3.20 -1.52
CA GLY A 178 4.54 -4.41 -0.75
C GLY A 178 5.73 -5.33 -0.54
N SER A 179 6.85 -5.10 -1.25
CA SER A 179 8.06 -5.93 -1.09
C SER A 179 8.64 -5.92 0.33
N THR A 180 8.28 -4.90 1.12
CA THR A 180 8.65 -4.78 2.55
C THR A 180 7.54 -5.21 3.51
N ALA A 181 6.39 -5.70 3.00
CA ALA A 181 5.24 -6.18 3.77
C ALA A 181 5.21 -7.72 3.83
N HIS A 182 4.08 -8.35 3.48
CA HIS A 182 3.91 -9.81 3.55
C HIS A 182 4.94 -10.56 2.70
N ASN A 183 5.28 -10.02 1.54
CA ASN A 183 6.35 -10.56 0.68
C ASN A 183 7.68 -10.75 1.42
N LEU A 184 8.09 -9.79 2.27
CA LEU A 184 9.33 -9.92 3.03
C LEU A 184 9.29 -11.10 3.99
N SER A 185 8.16 -11.31 4.66
CA SER A 185 7.96 -12.44 5.58
C SER A 185 7.95 -13.79 4.87
N ALA A 186 7.54 -13.82 3.59
CA ALA A 186 7.60 -15.01 2.73
C ALA A 186 8.98 -15.24 2.10
N GLY A 187 9.99 -14.42 2.45
CA GLY A 187 11.36 -14.55 1.92
C GLY A 187 11.56 -13.92 0.54
N GLY A 188 10.63 -13.11 0.08
CA GLY A 188 10.74 -12.36 -1.17
C GLY A 188 11.77 -11.23 -1.10
N PRO A 189 12.31 -10.78 -2.23
CA PRO A 189 13.29 -9.70 -2.30
C PRO A 189 12.67 -8.34 -1.98
N ILE A 190 13.46 -7.44 -1.43
CA ILE A 190 13.10 -6.03 -1.27
C ILE A 190 13.37 -5.31 -2.60
N LEU A 191 12.35 -4.65 -3.12
CA LEU A 191 12.44 -3.85 -4.33
C LEU A 191 12.46 -2.35 -4.00
N ARG A 192 13.14 -1.55 -4.85
CA ARG A 192 12.97 -0.11 -4.79
C ARG A 192 11.54 0.24 -5.20
N LYS A 193 10.90 1.13 -4.44
CA LYS A 193 9.48 1.48 -4.57
C LYS A 193 9.08 2.06 -5.95
N ASN A 194 10.03 2.59 -6.71
CA ASN A 194 9.81 3.17 -8.04
C ASN A 194 10.04 2.18 -9.20
N LEU A 195 10.30 0.91 -8.91
CA LEU A 195 10.40 -0.12 -9.95
C LEU A 195 9.01 -0.42 -10.54
N GLN A 196 8.99 -0.87 -11.79
CA GLN A 196 7.80 -1.34 -12.48
C GLN A 196 7.87 -2.86 -12.59
N ALA A 197 7.70 -3.55 -11.46
CA ALA A 197 7.84 -5.00 -11.36
C ALA A 197 6.86 -5.58 -10.35
N PHE A 198 6.52 -6.85 -10.51
CA PHE A 198 5.86 -7.66 -9.49
C PHE A 198 6.83 -8.69 -8.92
N VAL A 199 6.64 -9.03 -7.65
CA VAL A 199 7.28 -10.16 -7.01
C VAL A 199 6.24 -11.26 -6.83
N ILE A 200 6.55 -12.46 -7.33
CA ILE A 200 5.75 -13.66 -7.18
C ILE A 200 6.42 -14.50 -6.11
N SER A 201 5.83 -14.60 -4.92
CA SER A 201 6.41 -15.25 -3.76
C SER A 201 5.49 -16.35 -3.23
N PRO A 202 5.82 -17.62 -3.38
CA PRO A 202 5.07 -18.70 -2.72
C PRO A 202 5.35 -18.70 -1.21
N ILE A 203 4.29 -18.99 -0.44
CA ILE A 203 4.37 -19.13 1.02
C ILE A 203 4.62 -20.60 1.33
N SER A 204 5.68 -20.90 2.09
CA SER A 204 6.05 -22.26 2.51
C SER A 204 5.98 -23.25 1.35
N PRO A 205 6.71 -23.07 0.23
CA PRO A 205 6.64 -23.98 -0.91
C PRO A 205 7.15 -25.37 -0.51
N HIS A 206 6.44 -26.41 -0.96
CA HIS A 206 6.80 -27.81 -0.71
C HIS A 206 7.86 -28.34 -1.70
N THR A 207 8.25 -27.54 -2.67
CA THR A 207 9.30 -27.83 -3.64
C THR A 207 10.58 -27.09 -3.29
N LEU A 208 11.67 -27.80 -3.03
CA LEU A 208 12.94 -27.23 -2.53
C LEU A 208 13.62 -26.24 -3.50
N THR A 209 13.33 -26.34 -4.79
CA THR A 209 13.94 -25.52 -5.84
C THR A 209 13.20 -24.22 -6.13
N VAL A 210 11.98 -24.06 -5.61
CA VAL A 210 11.17 -22.87 -5.84
C VAL A 210 11.79 -21.66 -5.12
N ARG A 211 11.85 -20.56 -5.83
CA ARG A 211 12.30 -19.25 -5.31
C ARG A 211 11.31 -18.17 -5.73
N PRO A 212 11.19 -17.06 -4.99
CA PRO A 212 10.48 -15.89 -5.45
C PRO A 212 11.04 -15.41 -6.79
N VAL A 213 10.12 -15.01 -7.67
CA VAL A 213 10.43 -14.52 -9.02
C VAL A 213 10.06 -13.06 -9.10
N VAL A 214 10.88 -12.26 -9.78
CA VAL A 214 10.57 -10.87 -10.12
C VAL A 214 10.33 -10.82 -11.63
N ASP A 215 9.17 -10.26 -12.00
CA ASP A 215 8.81 -10.03 -13.40
C ASP A 215 8.35 -8.58 -13.62
N THR A 216 8.30 -8.15 -14.87
CA THR A 216 7.84 -6.79 -15.21
C THR A 216 6.34 -6.64 -14.91
N ALA A 217 5.95 -5.45 -14.45
CA ALA A 217 4.55 -5.19 -14.10
C ALA A 217 3.61 -5.05 -15.31
N ASP A 218 4.14 -5.07 -16.52
CA ASP A 218 3.34 -4.99 -17.75
C ASP A 218 2.69 -6.33 -18.14
N ARG A 219 2.98 -7.40 -17.38
CA ARG A 219 2.37 -8.72 -17.56
C ARG A 219 1.03 -8.82 -16.87
N GLU A 220 0.09 -9.54 -17.49
CA GLU A 220 -1.12 -10.00 -16.83
C GLU A 220 -0.85 -11.36 -16.18
N LEU A 221 -1.09 -11.46 -14.87
CA LEU A 221 -0.99 -12.71 -14.13
C LEU A 221 -2.41 -13.24 -13.90
N GLU A 222 -2.61 -14.55 -14.16
CA GLU A 222 -3.85 -15.24 -13.81
C GLU A 222 -3.54 -16.40 -12.87
N ILE A 223 -4.31 -16.50 -11.80
CA ILE A 223 -4.16 -17.51 -10.76
C ILE A 223 -5.42 -18.36 -10.69
N ILE A 224 -5.23 -19.69 -10.67
CA ILE A 224 -6.29 -20.67 -10.46
C ILE A 224 -5.84 -21.59 -9.33
N VAL A 225 -6.70 -21.74 -8.31
CA VAL A 225 -6.46 -22.72 -7.24
C VAL A 225 -7.21 -24.01 -7.59
N GLN A 226 -6.48 -25.11 -7.81
CA GLN A 226 -7.09 -26.37 -8.28
C GLN A 226 -8.07 -26.95 -7.25
N ASN A 227 -7.68 -26.97 -5.98
CA ASN A 227 -8.47 -27.56 -4.89
C ASN A 227 -8.53 -26.60 -3.68
N PRO A 228 -9.23 -25.48 -3.80
CA PRO A 228 -9.42 -24.58 -2.66
C PRO A 228 -10.29 -25.26 -1.59
N ASN A 229 -9.96 -25.02 -0.32
CA ASN A 229 -10.84 -25.36 0.78
C ASN A 229 -11.81 -24.20 1.05
N GLU A 230 -12.79 -24.42 1.95
CA GLU A 230 -13.83 -23.44 2.29
C GLU A 230 -13.28 -22.06 2.71
N PHE A 231 -12.08 -22.02 3.28
CA PHE A 231 -11.44 -20.79 3.78
C PHE A 231 -10.33 -20.27 2.87
N THR A 232 -10.12 -20.88 1.70
CA THR A 232 -9.18 -20.35 0.73
C THR A 232 -9.71 -19.03 0.16
N SER A 233 -8.92 -17.96 0.26
CA SER A 233 -9.37 -16.61 -0.03
C SER A 233 -8.36 -15.80 -0.82
N VAL A 234 -8.85 -14.85 -1.58
CA VAL A 234 -8.06 -13.71 -2.09
C VAL A 234 -8.03 -12.64 -1.02
N VAL A 235 -6.84 -12.19 -0.69
CA VAL A 235 -6.56 -11.13 0.29
C VAL A 235 -5.81 -10.02 -0.42
N LEU A 236 -6.29 -8.79 -0.32
CA LEU A 236 -5.66 -7.60 -0.90
C LEU A 236 -5.25 -6.64 0.21
N ASP A 237 -3.97 -6.28 0.27
CA ASP A 237 -3.43 -5.38 1.30
C ASP A 237 -3.85 -5.79 2.73
N GLY A 238 -3.85 -7.10 3.00
CA GLY A 238 -4.24 -7.67 4.28
C GLY A 238 -5.75 -7.74 4.54
N GLN A 239 -6.60 -7.37 3.57
CA GLN A 239 -8.07 -7.45 3.70
C GLN A 239 -8.63 -8.55 2.81
N PRO A 240 -9.43 -9.50 3.34
CA PRO A 240 -10.05 -10.54 2.53
C PRO A 240 -11.06 -9.91 1.56
N LEU A 241 -10.98 -10.31 0.28
CA LEU A 241 -11.90 -9.88 -0.77
C LEU A 241 -13.03 -10.88 -0.96
N CYS A 242 -12.69 -12.14 -1.23
CA CYS A 242 -13.64 -13.21 -1.43
C CYS A 242 -13.01 -14.58 -1.17
N SER A 243 -13.85 -15.57 -0.86
CA SER A 243 -13.46 -16.98 -0.85
C SER A 243 -13.35 -17.50 -2.27
N LEU A 244 -12.42 -18.44 -2.50
CA LEU A 244 -12.19 -19.03 -3.81
C LEU A 244 -12.89 -20.40 -3.94
N THR A 245 -13.37 -20.65 -5.16
CA THR A 245 -13.82 -21.95 -5.63
C THR A 245 -12.92 -22.39 -6.82
N PRO A 246 -12.97 -23.67 -7.25
CA PRO A 246 -12.19 -24.12 -8.40
C PRO A 246 -12.54 -23.43 -9.73
N GLN A 247 -13.71 -22.77 -9.82
CA GLN A 247 -14.16 -22.04 -11.00
C GLN A 247 -13.64 -20.61 -11.05
N HIS A 248 -13.19 -20.08 -9.90
CA HIS A 248 -12.68 -18.72 -9.83
C HIS A 248 -11.32 -18.59 -10.51
N ARG A 249 -11.16 -17.48 -11.23
CA ARG A 249 -9.91 -17.02 -11.81
C ARG A 249 -9.57 -15.67 -11.23
N VAL A 250 -8.36 -15.54 -10.69
CA VAL A 250 -7.87 -14.28 -10.11
C VAL A 250 -6.90 -13.65 -11.10
N LYS A 251 -7.32 -12.55 -11.73
CA LYS A 251 -6.49 -11.79 -12.65
C LYS A 251 -5.85 -10.61 -11.93
N ILE A 252 -4.56 -10.47 -12.13
CA ILE A 252 -3.73 -9.47 -11.46
C ILE A 252 -2.93 -8.74 -12.52
N ARG A 253 -3.02 -7.41 -12.51
CA ARG A 253 -2.29 -6.54 -13.43
C ARG A 253 -1.92 -5.22 -12.77
N LYS A 254 -1.01 -4.50 -13.39
CA LYS A 254 -0.75 -3.10 -13.06
C LYS A 254 -2.01 -2.28 -13.27
N SER A 255 -2.31 -1.40 -12.32
CA SER A 255 -3.34 -0.38 -12.48
C SER A 255 -2.85 0.76 -13.36
N ASP A 256 -3.79 1.41 -14.07
CA ASP A 256 -3.52 2.67 -14.77
C ASP A 256 -3.32 3.82 -13.76
N SER A 257 -3.96 3.73 -12.58
CA SER A 257 -3.75 4.67 -11.48
C SER A 257 -2.47 4.36 -10.73
N GLN A 258 -1.79 5.41 -10.29
CA GLN A 258 -0.56 5.33 -9.49
C GLN A 258 -0.77 6.01 -8.15
N PHE A 259 -0.29 5.40 -7.09
CA PHE A 259 -0.28 6.03 -5.77
C PHE A 259 0.86 7.04 -5.67
N ARG A 260 0.54 8.27 -5.31
CA ARG A 260 1.43 9.42 -5.41
C ARG A 260 1.86 9.86 -4.01
N MET A 261 3.15 9.74 -3.69
CA MET A 261 3.71 10.20 -2.41
C MET A 261 4.46 11.51 -2.57
N VAL A 262 4.22 12.45 -1.66
CA VAL A 262 5.02 13.66 -1.53
C VAL A 262 6.28 13.33 -0.75
N GLU A 263 7.45 13.58 -1.35
CA GLU A 263 8.74 13.52 -0.66
C GLU A 263 9.32 14.91 -0.48
N VAL A 264 9.65 15.27 0.76
CA VAL A 264 10.37 16.48 1.12
C VAL A 264 11.86 16.19 1.38
N LYS A 265 12.72 17.21 1.31
CA LYS A 265 14.17 17.04 1.53
C LYS A 265 14.46 16.42 2.90
N GLY A 266 15.40 15.46 2.94
CA GLY A 266 15.91 14.84 4.17
C GLY A 266 15.44 13.40 4.39
N GLN A 267 14.43 12.94 3.66
CA GLN A 267 13.98 11.56 3.70
C GLN A 267 14.73 10.74 2.64
N THR A 268 15.31 9.61 3.03
CA THR A 268 15.98 8.71 2.09
C THR A 268 15.54 7.26 2.29
N TYR A 269 15.24 6.59 1.20
CA TYR A 269 14.82 5.19 1.18
C TYR A 269 15.73 4.27 2.01
N TYR A 270 17.04 4.38 1.87
CA TYR A 270 17.99 3.54 2.62
C TYR A 270 18.07 3.88 4.11
N ARG A 271 17.76 5.13 4.52
CA ARG A 271 17.66 5.49 5.94
C ARG A 271 16.47 4.77 6.57
N THR A 272 15.33 4.75 5.89
CA THR A 272 14.13 4.02 6.34
C THR A 272 14.39 2.53 6.43
N LEU A 273 15.02 1.91 5.42
CA LEU A 273 15.40 0.49 5.44
C LEU A 273 16.33 0.16 6.62
N ARG A 274 17.38 0.95 6.83
CA ARG A 274 18.30 0.72 7.97
C ARG A 274 17.58 0.77 9.32
N LYS A 275 16.74 1.80 9.53
CA LYS A 275 15.99 1.96 10.77
C LYS A 275 14.98 0.83 11.01
N LYS A 276 14.29 0.40 9.96
CA LYS A 276 13.23 -0.61 10.03
C LYS A 276 13.74 -2.04 10.11
N LEU A 277 14.79 -2.36 9.37
CA LEU A 277 15.31 -3.72 9.25
C LEU A 277 16.53 -3.99 10.16
N GLY A 278 16.96 -2.99 10.94
CA GLY A 278 18.13 -3.12 11.79
C GLY A 278 19.45 -3.29 11.01
N TRP A 279 19.47 -2.82 9.75
CA TRP A 279 20.68 -2.86 8.94
C TRP A 279 21.69 -1.85 9.45
N GLY A 280 22.86 -2.29 9.84
CA GLY A 280 23.93 -1.41 10.31
C GLY A 280 24.57 -1.84 11.63
N GLY A 281 24.08 -2.88 12.30
CA GLY A 281 24.68 -3.41 13.52
C GLY A 281 24.83 -2.34 14.63
N GLU A 282 25.94 -2.37 15.36
CA GLU A 282 26.19 -1.47 16.50
C GLU A 282 26.38 0.02 16.13
N ILE A 283 26.54 0.34 14.84
CA ILE A 283 26.76 1.72 14.38
C ILE A 283 25.54 2.63 14.61
N LEU A 284 24.35 2.06 14.83
CA LEU A 284 23.11 2.83 15.04
C LEU A 284 22.84 3.22 16.50
N LYS A 285 23.77 2.95 17.44
CA LYS A 285 23.58 3.31 18.86
C LYS A 285 23.89 4.77 19.21
N ASN A 286 24.39 5.56 18.27
CA ASN A 286 24.90 6.91 18.56
C ASN A 286 24.18 8.07 17.84
N ASP A 287 23.01 7.83 17.24
CA ASP A 287 22.18 8.91 16.67
C ASP A 287 20.87 9.04 17.47
N ASP A 288 20.98 9.57 18.71
CA ASP A 288 19.88 10.16 19.47
C ASP A 288 19.66 11.62 19.07
#